data_357103786b06ce1eaac6a7db1716be7c
#
_entry.id   357103786b06ce1eaac6a7db1716be7c
#
_cell.length_a   1.000
_cell.length_b   1.000
_cell.length_c   1.000
_cell.angle_alpha   90.00
_cell.angle_beta   90.00
_cell.angle_gamma   90.00
#
_symmetry.space_group_name_H-M   'P 1'
#
loop_
_entity.id
_entity.type
_entity.pdbx_description
1 polymer ?
#
loop_
_entity_poly.entity_id
_entity_poly.type
_entity_poly.pdbx_seq_one_letter_code
_entity_poly.pdbx_strand_id
1 'polypeptide(L)'
;MSHAISLDSLINLPAMGIPVVNYSPESTWEFGAAAQGYFRLPNQERTSIVQLDGTYSLKNQWYINAQGTLYFGTPDSGLRNKRASAWQLQFRAGYSDRPATYYGTYRDSHFANEGNMGMGMLRQGTPYQLQRGYLNIQAPIRVGKDWAVGPMMDMLVAQYSIAGMYQTPDPLVEAALGVVAQYDTRDNVFYPTRGWFFKVSAAAAWTSRVDIPEGQQPTINALLAADLRQFVSLPANLVLAWQFKAQMMLSEYYISHLTLYPMLPRLGGQDGLRGVNSDMFRDDIMMALQAELRFPIWSIFRGAVFAGVGDVYDYHNWHWAVPKVGYGVGIRAAINKAKVNIRFDVARSNVDPRWNNIQAYSFYLTATEAF
;
A
#
# COMPACT_ATOMS: atom_id res chain seq x y z
N MET A 1 -15.50 -17.48 36.37
CA MET A 1 -15.72 -17.85 34.95
C MET A 1 -15.63 -16.58 34.13
N SER A 2 -14.53 -16.39 33.38
CA SER A 2 -14.40 -15.24 32.48
C SER A 2 -15.31 -15.48 31.29
N HIS A 3 -16.33 -14.68 31.13
CA HIS A 3 -17.17 -14.72 29.94
C HIS A 3 -16.33 -14.29 28.73
N ALA A 4 -16.02 -15.23 27.87
CA ALA A 4 -15.37 -14.95 26.61
C ALA A 4 -16.32 -14.11 25.75
N ILE A 5 -15.84 -12.96 25.24
CA ILE A 5 -16.59 -12.15 24.27
C ILE A 5 -16.74 -12.97 23.00
N SER A 6 -17.96 -13.26 22.56
CA SER A 6 -18.21 -13.98 21.31
C SER A 6 -18.42 -12.97 20.16
N LEU A 7 -18.16 -13.41 18.93
CA LEU A 7 -18.47 -12.60 17.73
C LEU A 7 -19.94 -12.20 17.65
N ASP A 8 -20.84 -13.03 18.21
CA ASP A 8 -22.29 -12.75 18.22
C ASP A 8 -22.68 -11.64 19.21
N SER A 9 -21.84 -11.39 20.21
CA SER A 9 -22.04 -10.30 21.17
C SER A 9 -21.52 -8.94 20.67
N LEU A 10 -20.79 -8.91 19.55
CA LEU A 10 -20.29 -7.67 18.96
C LEU A 10 -21.42 -6.88 18.31
N ILE A 11 -21.47 -5.59 18.63
CA ILE A 11 -22.47 -4.67 18.08
C ILE A 11 -22.14 -4.37 16.63
N ASN A 12 -23.13 -4.42 15.73
CA ASN A 12 -23.00 -3.92 14.36
C ASN A 12 -23.04 -2.38 14.37
N LEU A 13 -21.90 -1.75 14.61
CA LEU A 13 -21.79 -0.30 14.52
C LEU A 13 -21.75 0.10 13.04
N PRO A 14 -22.59 1.07 12.60
CA PRO A 14 -22.57 1.57 11.23
C PRO A 14 -21.33 2.46 10.96
N ALA A 15 -20.71 2.96 12.02
CA ALA A 15 -19.48 3.76 11.94
C ALA A 15 -18.63 3.52 13.18
N MET A 16 -17.34 3.72 13.05
CA MET A 16 -16.37 3.51 14.11
C MET A 16 -15.21 4.49 14.00
N GLY A 17 -14.82 5.06 15.14
CA GLY A 17 -13.57 5.81 15.30
C GLY A 17 -12.49 4.91 15.92
N ILE A 18 -11.28 4.97 15.38
CA ILE A 18 -10.16 4.17 15.83
C ILE A 18 -8.96 5.10 16.02
N PRO A 19 -8.29 5.09 17.17
CA PRO A 19 -7.01 5.75 17.29
C PRO A 19 -5.99 5.06 16.40
N VAL A 20 -5.15 5.84 15.75
CA VAL A 20 -4.03 5.37 14.94
C VAL A 20 -2.74 5.74 15.68
N VAL A 21 -1.94 4.74 15.99
CA VAL A 21 -0.62 4.92 16.60
C VAL A 21 0.36 4.06 15.81
N ASN A 22 1.34 4.69 15.21
CA ASN A 22 2.38 4.01 14.46
C ASN A 22 3.75 4.46 14.99
N TYR A 23 4.72 3.62 14.80
CA TYR A 23 6.12 3.96 14.97
C TYR A 23 6.92 3.42 13.80
N SER A 24 7.66 4.28 13.17
CA SER A 24 8.68 3.90 12.21
C SER A 24 9.94 4.76 12.44
N PRO A 25 11.10 4.28 12.04
CA PRO A 25 12.32 5.07 12.19
C PRO A 25 12.29 6.41 11.47
N GLU A 26 11.55 6.50 10.37
CA GLU A 26 11.42 7.71 9.56
C GLU A 26 10.57 8.77 10.23
N SER A 27 9.40 8.36 10.71
CA SER A 27 8.41 9.28 11.29
C SER A 27 8.55 9.41 12.81
N THR A 28 9.22 8.45 13.46
CA THR A 28 9.13 8.21 14.90
C THR A 28 7.69 7.86 15.29
N TRP A 29 7.18 8.36 16.39
CA TRP A 29 5.79 8.14 16.77
C TRP A 29 4.85 9.01 15.92
N GLU A 30 3.84 8.35 15.36
CA GLU A 30 2.72 8.98 14.68
C GLU A 30 1.44 8.73 15.47
N PHE A 31 0.66 9.79 15.70
CA PHE A 31 -0.62 9.75 16.39
C PHE A 31 -1.70 10.31 15.48
N GLY A 32 -2.86 9.69 15.51
CA GLY A 32 -3.97 10.14 14.68
C GLY A 32 -5.26 9.39 14.98
N ALA A 33 -6.18 9.50 14.05
CA ALA A 33 -7.46 8.80 14.11
C ALA A 33 -7.89 8.35 12.71
N ALA A 34 -8.66 7.26 12.69
CA ALA A 34 -9.40 6.82 11.53
C ALA A 34 -10.88 6.73 11.87
N ALA A 35 -11.74 7.24 11.01
CA ALA A 35 -13.18 7.04 11.06
C ALA A 35 -13.59 6.14 9.91
N GLN A 36 -14.34 5.08 10.18
CA GLN A 36 -14.81 4.13 9.16
C GLN A 36 -16.33 4.02 9.23
N GLY A 37 -16.98 4.14 8.08
CA GLY A 37 -18.39 3.90 7.90
C GLY A 37 -18.64 2.60 7.12
N TYR A 38 -19.60 1.81 7.59
CA TYR A 38 -20.01 0.54 6.98
C TYR A 38 -21.50 0.59 6.67
N PHE A 39 -21.87 0.43 5.44
CA PHE A 39 -23.26 0.46 5.03
C PHE A 39 -23.52 -0.43 3.82
N ARG A 40 -24.78 -0.79 3.63
CA ARG A 40 -25.23 -1.49 2.44
C ARG A 40 -26.13 -0.58 1.64
N LEU A 41 -25.80 -0.42 0.38
CA LEU A 41 -26.72 0.25 -0.55
C LEU A 41 -27.94 -0.64 -0.85
N PRO A 42 -29.06 -0.08 -1.25
CA PRO A 42 -30.26 -0.86 -1.58
C PRO A 42 -29.93 -2.00 -2.56
N ASN A 43 -30.49 -3.18 -2.29
CA ASN A 43 -30.31 -4.40 -3.10
C ASN A 43 -28.87 -4.93 -3.18
N GLN A 44 -27.98 -4.55 -2.25
CA GLN A 44 -26.62 -5.06 -2.14
C GLN A 44 -26.44 -6.01 -0.97
N GLU A 45 -25.77 -7.14 -1.21
CA GLU A 45 -25.34 -8.04 -0.14
C GLU A 45 -23.93 -7.71 0.39
N ARG A 46 -23.10 -7.06 -0.44
CA ARG A 46 -21.76 -6.61 -0.02
C ARG A 46 -21.86 -5.30 0.77
N THR A 47 -21.10 -5.23 1.83
CA THR A 47 -20.98 -4.03 2.66
C THR A 47 -19.99 -3.06 2.04
N SER A 48 -20.44 -1.87 1.74
CA SER A 48 -19.61 -0.74 1.34
C SER A 48 -18.87 -0.19 2.55
N ILE A 49 -17.66 0.30 2.32
CA ILE A 49 -16.83 0.94 3.34
C ILE A 49 -16.33 2.29 2.83
N VAL A 50 -16.36 3.27 3.72
CA VAL A 50 -15.67 4.55 3.55
C VAL A 50 -14.83 4.80 4.78
N GLN A 51 -13.58 5.20 4.59
CA GLN A 51 -12.65 5.54 5.65
C GLN A 51 -12.09 6.93 5.42
N LEU A 52 -12.02 7.70 6.49
CA LEU A 52 -11.26 8.94 6.60
C LEU A 52 -10.22 8.76 7.69
N ASP A 53 -8.96 9.00 7.42
CA ASP A 53 -7.90 8.88 8.39
C ASP A 53 -6.85 9.98 8.23
N GLY A 54 -6.18 10.29 9.34
CA GLY A 54 -5.07 11.23 9.35
C GLY A 54 -4.19 11.02 10.55
N THR A 55 -2.91 11.32 10.39
CA THR A 55 -1.91 11.25 11.45
C THR A 55 -0.98 12.46 11.44
N TYR A 56 -0.36 12.69 12.59
CA TYR A 56 0.71 13.65 12.80
C TYR A 56 1.86 12.99 13.55
N SER A 57 3.08 13.17 13.08
CA SER A 57 4.29 12.57 13.67
C SER A 57 5.08 13.56 14.50
N LEU A 58 5.94 13.06 15.41
CA LEU A 58 6.86 13.88 16.18
C LEU A 58 7.97 14.54 15.33
N LYS A 59 8.10 14.14 14.07
CA LYS A 59 8.98 14.79 13.07
C LYS A 59 8.25 15.77 12.16
N ASN A 60 7.10 16.32 12.59
CA ASN A 60 6.29 17.27 11.82
C ASN A 60 5.81 16.73 10.47
N GLN A 61 5.59 15.41 10.36
CA GLN A 61 5.00 14.80 9.20
C GLN A 61 3.51 14.61 9.45
N TRP A 62 2.68 14.87 8.45
CA TRP A 62 1.25 14.63 8.58
C TRP A 62 0.63 14.19 7.26
N TYR A 63 -0.49 13.52 7.36
CA TYR A 63 -1.33 13.23 6.21
C TYR A 63 -2.81 13.21 6.60
N ILE A 64 -3.63 13.42 5.58
CA ILE A 64 -5.06 13.12 5.60
C ILE A 64 -5.39 12.27 4.39
N ASN A 65 -6.21 11.25 4.57
CA ASN A 65 -6.58 10.31 3.52
C ASN A 65 -8.06 9.96 3.62
N ALA A 66 -8.75 9.90 2.48
CA ALA A 66 -10.09 9.35 2.33
C ALA A 66 -10.03 8.20 1.34
N GLN A 67 -10.59 7.07 1.69
CA GLN A 67 -10.65 5.90 0.82
C GLN A 67 -11.94 5.11 1.02
N GLY A 68 -12.34 4.37 0.00
CA GLY A 68 -13.53 3.54 0.13
C GLY A 68 -13.74 2.60 -1.03
N THR A 69 -14.66 1.66 -0.80
CA THR A 69 -15.21 0.77 -1.81
C THR A 69 -16.71 0.76 -1.67
N LEU A 70 -17.39 1.24 -2.69
CA LEU A 70 -18.84 1.28 -2.79
C LEU A 70 -19.30 0.22 -3.80
N TYR A 71 -20.33 -0.54 -3.42
CA TYR A 71 -20.89 -1.59 -4.26
C TYR A 71 -22.27 -1.19 -4.74
N PHE A 72 -22.52 -1.24 -6.07
CA PHE A 72 -23.74 -0.76 -6.71
C PHE A 72 -24.37 -1.80 -7.61
N GLY A 73 -25.68 -1.61 -7.89
CA GLY A 73 -26.46 -2.39 -8.84
C GLY A 73 -26.85 -3.78 -8.32
N THR A 74 -27.84 -4.38 -8.95
CA THR A 74 -28.21 -5.78 -8.73
C THR A 74 -27.42 -6.65 -9.68
N PRO A 75 -26.92 -7.82 -9.25
CA PRO A 75 -26.40 -8.81 -10.18
C PRO A 75 -27.53 -9.21 -11.14
N ASP A 76 -27.21 -9.32 -12.41
CA ASP A 76 -28.16 -9.82 -13.39
C ASP A 76 -28.74 -11.18 -12.93
N SER A 77 -30.05 -11.35 -12.99
CA SER A 77 -30.77 -12.48 -12.42
C SER A 77 -30.35 -13.85 -12.96
N GLY A 78 -29.58 -13.89 -14.04
CA GLY A 78 -28.97 -15.10 -14.60
C GLY A 78 -27.70 -15.61 -13.89
N LEU A 79 -27.06 -14.83 -13.04
CA LEU A 79 -25.88 -15.24 -12.31
C LEU A 79 -26.28 -15.80 -10.94
N ARG A 80 -26.13 -17.11 -10.74
CA ARG A 80 -26.46 -17.84 -9.51
C ARG A 80 -25.81 -17.33 -8.22
N ASN A 81 -24.95 -16.33 -8.26
CA ASN A 81 -24.26 -15.80 -7.09
C ASN A 81 -24.83 -14.45 -6.69
N LYS A 82 -25.84 -14.47 -5.82
CA LYS A 82 -26.51 -13.29 -5.25
C LYS A 82 -25.59 -12.32 -4.47
N ARG A 83 -24.34 -12.70 -4.23
CA ARG A 83 -23.39 -11.96 -3.36
C ARG A 83 -22.54 -10.91 -4.06
N ALA A 84 -22.69 -10.73 -5.36
CA ALA A 84 -21.80 -9.82 -6.09
C ALA A 84 -22.55 -8.61 -6.62
N SER A 85 -21.96 -7.45 -6.41
CA SER A 85 -22.42 -6.18 -7.00
C SER A 85 -22.24 -6.18 -8.52
N ALA A 86 -23.08 -5.42 -9.24
CA ALA A 86 -22.94 -5.25 -10.68
C ALA A 86 -21.71 -4.42 -11.04
N TRP A 87 -21.41 -3.39 -10.24
CA TRP A 87 -20.19 -2.58 -10.35
C TRP A 87 -19.76 -2.04 -8.99
N GLN A 88 -18.55 -1.61 -8.90
CA GLN A 88 -17.97 -1.04 -7.67
C GLN A 88 -17.23 0.26 -8.02
N LEU A 89 -17.25 1.19 -7.08
CA LEU A 89 -16.41 2.37 -7.11
C LEU A 89 -15.36 2.24 -5.99
N GLN A 90 -14.10 2.17 -6.36
CA GLN A 90 -12.99 2.22 -5.44
C GLN A 90 -12.33 3.59 -5.58
N PHE A 91 -12.10 4.26 -4.48
CA PHE A 91 -11.44 5.56 -4.50
C PHE A 91 -10.44 5.68 -3.35
N ARG A 92 -9.40 6.45 -3.59
CA ARG A 92 -8.45 6.90 -2.59
C ARG A 92 -8.01 8.31 -2.97
N ALA A 93 -8.14 9.24 -2.03
CA ALA A 93 -7.70 10.62 -2.18
C ALA A 93 -7.02 11.07 -0.90
N GLY A 94 -6.02 11.91 -1.00
CA GLY A 94 -5.37 12.42 0.19
C GLY A 94 -4.33 13.49 -0.11
N TYR A 95 -3.85 14.06 0.97
CA TYR A 95 -2.75 15.00 0.97
C TYR A 95 -1.79 14.65 2.09
N SER A 96 -0.50 14.84 1.85
CA SER A 96 0.53 14.63 2.88
C SER A 96 1.66 15.64 2.73
N ASP A 97 2.17 16.08 3.87
CA ASP A 97 3.43 16.81 4.01
C ASP A 97 4.34 15.95 4.89
N ARG A 98 5.33 15.32 4.27
CA ARG A 98 6.18 14.33 4.93
C ARG A 98 7.64 14.60 4.65
N PRO A 99 8.31 15.42 5.50
CA PRO A 99 9.75 15.39 5.56
C PRO A 99 10.24 13.96 5.77
N ALA A 100 11.12 13.51 4.90
CA ALA A 100 11.62 12.14 4.87
C ALA A 100 13.13 12.15 4.61
N THR A 101 13.67 11.02 4.30
CA THR A 101 15.07 10.86 3.94
C THR A 101 15.17 10.29 2.53
N TYR A 102 15.90 10.94 1.67
CA TYR A 102 16.23 10.46 0.35
C TYR A 102 17.43 9.52 0.44
N TYR A 103 17.26 8.30 -0.05
CA TYR A 103 18.29 7.27 -0.06
C TYR A 103 18.82 6.95 -1.47
N GLY A 104 18.34 7.64 -2.47
CA GLY A 104 18.59 7.33 -3.88
C GLY A 104 17.71 6.20 -4.40
N THR A 105 17.89 5.90 -5.67
CA THR A 105 17.37 4.69 -6.29
C THR A 105 18.44 3.59 -6.24
N TYR A 106 18.07 2.36 -6.51
CA TYR A 106 19.04 1.26 -6.61
C TYR A 106 20.13 1.56 -7.64
N ARG A 107 19.76 2.20 -8.73
CA ARG A 107 20.67 2.68 -9.77
C ARG A 107 21.70 3.70 -9.25
N ASP A 108 21.23 4.70 -8.48
CA ASP A 108 22.13 5.71 -7.91
C ASP A 108 23.15 5.07 -6.96
N SER A 109 22.76 4.01 -6.25
CA SER A 109 23.64 3.27 -5.36
C SER A 109 24.70 2.44 -6.12
N HIS A 110 24.42 2.03 -7.35
CA HIS A 110 25.36 1.29 -8.20
C HIS A 110 26.46 2.20 -8.78
N PHE A 111 26.08 3.39 -9.25
CA PHE A 111 27.06 4.37 -9.73
C PHE A 111 27.97 4.89 -8.61
N ALA A 112 27.50 4.90 -7.38
CA ALA A 112 28.31 5.27 -6.21
C ALA A 112 29.41 4.24 -5.87
N ASN A 113 29.30 2.98 -6.33
CA ASN A 113 30.33 1.96 -6.15
C ASN A 113 31.57 2.15 -7.04
N GLU A 114 31.47 2.92 -8.11
CA GLU A 114 32.58 3.15 -9.03
C GLU A 114 33.52 4.30 -8.66
N GLY A 115 33.57 4.67 -7.40
CA GLY A 115 34.64 5.53 -6.86
C GLY A 115 34.34 7.01 -6.70
N ASN A 116 33.12 7.48 -6.84
CA ASN A 116 32.75 8.88 -6.66
C ASN A 116 31.85 9.15 -5.44
N MET A 117 32.18 10.14 -4.67
CA MET A 117 31.59 10.86 -3.53
C MET A 117 30.14 10.56 -3.07
N GLY A 118 29.33 9.80 -3.81
CA GLY A 118 27.91 9.54 -3.52
C GLY A 118 27.66 8.59 -2.35
N MET A 119 28.52 7.61 -2.11
CA MET A 119 28.27 6.54 -1.13
C MET A 119 28.10 7.02 0.33
N GLY A 120 28.80 8.07 0.72
CA GLY A 120 28.69 8.62 2.08
C GLY A 120 27.35 9.32 2.33
N MET A 121 26.83 10.02 1.32
CA MET A 121 25.53 10.69 1.40
C MET A 121 24.36 9.70 1.37
N LEU A 122 24.41 8.69 0.50
CA LEU A 122 23.35 7.68 0.38
C LEU A 122 23.29 6.76 1.61
N ARG A 123 24.41 6.47 2.26
CA ARG A 123 24.43 5.69 3.52
C ARG A 123 23.82 6.43 4.70
N GLN A 124 23.92 7.73 4.75
CA GLN A 124 23.35 8.56 5.82
C GLN A 124 21.96 9.09 5.46
N GLY A 125 21.59 9.01 4.17
CA GLY A 125 20.41 9.63 3.62
C GLY A 125 20.50 11.16 3.60
N THR A 126 19.78 11.77 2.69
CA THR A 126 19.71 13.24 2.54
C THR A 126 18.34 13.74 2.97
N PRO A 127 18.21 14.84 3.73
CA PRO A 127 16.92 15.40 4.07
C PRO A 127 16.08 15.65 2.81
N TYR A 128 14.85 15.16 2.82
CA TYR A 128 13.92 15.18 1.72
C TYR A 128 12.57 15.69 2.21
N GLN A 129 12.06 16.75 1.60
CA GLN A 129 10.72 17.26 1.88
C GLN A 129 9.81 16.88 0.73
N LEU A 130 8.64 16.35 1.03
CA LEU A 130 7.66 15.94 0.06
C LEU A 130 6.26 16.37 0.50
N GLN A 131 5.69 17.28 -0.27
CA GLN A 131 4.26 17.60 -0.24
C GLN A 131 3.60 16.94 -1.44
N ARG A 132 2.55 16.16 -1.21
CA ARG A 132 1.85 15.50 -2.30
C ARG A 132 0.35 15.41 -2.07
N GLY A 133 -0.42 15.71 -3.12
CA GLY A 133 -1.82 15.35 -3.24
C GLY A 133 -1.98 14.18 -4.20
N TYR A 134 -2.91 13.28 -3.95
CA TYR A 134 -3.19 12.14 -4.82
C TYR A 134 -4.69 11.84 -4.89
N LEU A 135 -5.11 11.32 -6.04
CA LEU A 135 -6.46 10.83 -6.30
C LEU A 135 -6.36 9.58 -7.15
N ASN A 136 -6.90 8.47 -6.67
CA ASN A 136 -7.07 7.24 -7.43
C ASN A 136 -8.55 6.88 -7.47
N ILE A 137 -9.10 6.63 -8.65
CA ILE A 137 -10.49 6.21 -8.86
C ILE A 137 -10.47 4.98 -9.77
N GLN A 138 -11.21 3.96 -9.39
CA GLN A 138 -11.39 2.74 -10.18
C GLN A 138 -12.86 2.35 -10.16
N ALA A 139 -13.40 2.02 -11.33
CA ALA A 139 -14.80 1.65 -11.49
C ALA A 139 -14.96 0.28 -12.21
N PRO A 140 -14.50 -0.83 -11.61
CA PRO A 140 -14.64 -2.15 -12.21
C PRO A 140 -16.11 -2.59 -12.26
N ILE A 141 -16.53 -3.02 -13.44
CA ILE A 141 -17.85 -3.58 -13.76
C ILE A 141 -17.71 -5.09 -13.83
N ARG A 142 -18.67 -5.79 -13.31
CA ARG A 142 -18.67 -7.24 -13.31
C ARG A 142 -18.87 -7.81 -14.72
N VAL A 143 -17.95 -8.67 -15.16
CA VAL A 143 -17.97 -9.30 -16.50
C VAL A 143 -18.07 -10.83 -16.41
N GLY A 144 -18.53 -11.36 -15.30
CA GLY A 144 -18.67 -12.80 -15.07
C GLY A 144 -18.95 -13.11 -13.62
N LYS A 145 -18.73 -14.36 -13.21
CA LYS A 145 -19.04 -14.81 -11.85
C LYS A 145 -18.16 -14.11 -10.81
N ASP A 146 -16.86 -14.06 -11.04
CA ASP A 146 -15.85 -13.63 -10.06
C ASP A 146 -14.91 -12.54 -10.62
N TRP A 147 -15.12 -12.15 -11.89
CA TRP A 147 -14.34 -11.15 -12.58
C TRP A 147 -15.05 -9.80 -12.64
N ALA A 148 -14.26 -8.73 -12.51
CA ALA A 148 -14.69 -7.36 -12.78
C ALA A 148 -13.57 -6.62 -13.52
N VAL A 149 -13.93 -5.84 -14.54
CA VAL A 149 -13.00 -5.06 -15.36
C VAL A 149 -13.57 -3.66 -15.55
N GLY A 150 -12.73 -2.64 -15.50
CA GLY A 150 -13.22 -1.29 -15.69
C GLY A 150 -12.12 -0.25 -15.80
N PRO A 151 -12.51 1.02 -15.99
CA PRO A 151 -11.58 2.13 -16.09
C PRO A 151 -10.95 2.45 -14.74
N MET A 152 -9.75 3.03 -14.83
CA MET A 152 -9.08 3.65 -13.70
C MET A 152 -8.50 5.01 -14.09
N MET A 153 -8.44 5.89 -13.11
CA MET A 153 -7.76 7.17 -13.16
C MET A 153 -6.86 7.31 -11.93
N ASP A 154 -5.66 7.79 -12.14
CA ASP A 154 -4.72 8.13 -11.08
C ASP A 154 -4.19 9.55 -11.31
N MET A 155 -4.10 10.34 -10.25
CA MET A 155 -3.52 11.68 -10.29
C MET A 155 -2.61 11.86 -9.09
N LEU A 156 -1.45 12.42 -9.34
CA LEU A 156 -0.49 12.83 -8.34
C LEU A 156 -0.02 14.26 -8.62
N VAL A 157 -0.01 15.08 -7.58
CA VAL A 157 0.63 16.39 -7.58
C VAL A 157 1.67 16.38 -6.48
N ALA A 158 2.93 16.64 -6.79
CA ALA A 158 4.01 16.59 -5.83
C ALA A 158 4.92 17.82 -5.95
N GLN A 159 5.24 18.41 -4.81
CA GLN A 159 6.30 19.40 -4.68
C GLN A 159 7.32 18.86 -3.68
N TYR A 160 8.59 18.87 -4.05
CA TYR A 160 9.60 18.27 -3.21
C TYR A 160 10.98 18.91 -3.38
N SER A 161 11.81 18.73 -2.37
CA SER A 161 13.20 19.15 -2.38
C SER A 161 14.09 18.10 -1.70
N ILE A 162 15.25 17.88 -2.27
CA ILE A 162 16.31 17.05 -1.71
C ILE A 162 17.46 17.98 -1.38
N ALA A 163 17.83 18.09 -0.10
CA ALA A 163 18.74 19.11 0.38
C ALA A 163 20.08 19.07 -0.37
N GLY A 164 20.47 20.20 -0.97
CA GLY A 164 21.71 20.34 -1.72
C GLY A 164 21.77 19.61 -3.06
N MET A 165 20.71 18.92 -3.49
CA MET A 165 20.69 18.13 -4.73
C MET A 165 19.63 18.60 -5.73
N TYR A 166 18.40 18.81 -5.28
CA TYR A 166 17.28 19.08 -6.16
C TYR A 166 16.15 19.80 -5.44
N GLN A 167 15.47 20.69 -6.15
CA GLN A 167 14.22 21.33 -5.74
C GLN A 167 13.33 21.47 -6.97
N THR A 168 12.08 21.05 -6.87
CA THR A 168 11.11 21.30 -7.92
C THR A 168 10.80 22.79 -8.01
N PRO A 169 10.99 23.46 -9.16
CA PRO A 169 10.61 24.86 -9.34
C PRO A 169 9.08 25.02 -9.30
N ASP A 170 8.34 24.08 -9.92
CA ASP A 170 6.89 24.00 -9.93
C ASP A 170 6.42 22.62 -9.47
N PRO A 171 5.15 22.47 -9.03
CA PRO A 171 4.61 21.16 -8.69
C PRO A 171 4.65 20.20 -9.89
N LEU A 172 5.20 19.02 -9.66
CA LEU A 172 5.15 17.92 -10.61
C LEU A 172 3.73 17.33 -10.62
N VAL A 173 3.13 17.23 -11.80
CA VAL A 173 1.78 16.65 -11.98
C VAL A 173 1.89 15.37 -12.81
N GLU A 174 1.35 14.28 -12.30
CA GLU A 174 1.10 13.06 -13.07
C GLU A 174 -0.39 12.82 -13.17
N ALA A 175 -0.88 12.52 -14.35
CA ALA A 175 -2.25 12.11 -14.63
C ALA A 175 -2.23 10.83 -15.45
N ALA A 176 -2.85 9.77 -14.94
CA ALA A 176 -2.88 8.47 -15.59
C ALA A 176 -4.31 8.01 -15.86
N LEU A 177 -4.52 7.42 -17.03
CA LEU A 177 -5.76 6.76 -17.42
C LEU A 177 -5.44 5.32 -17.83
N GLY A 178 -6.29 4.40 -17.41
CA GLY A 178 -6.04 3.00 -17.66
C GLY A 178 -7.22 2.09 -17.37
N VAL A 179 -6.88 0.83 -17.21
CA VAL A 179 -7.84 -0.25 -16.93
C VAL A 179 -7.41 -1.06 -15.71
N VAL A 180 -8.39 -1.56 -14.99
CA VAL A 180 -8.21 -2.49 -13.88
C VAL A 180 -9.03 -3.73 -14.12
N ALA A 181 -8.45 -4.91 -13.87
CA ALA A 181 -9.14 -6.19 -13.83
C ALA A 181 -8.97 -6.81 -12.45
N GLN A 182 -10.04 -7.39 -11.92
CA GLN A 182 -10.09 -8.03 -10.61
C GLN A 182 -10.76 -9.40 -10.71
N TYR A 183 -10.22 -10.36 -9.96
CA TYR A 183 -10.82 -11.65 -9.67
C TYR A 183 -10.92 -11.82 -8.17
N ASP A 184 -12.11 -12.06 -7.61
CA ASP A 184 -12.33 -12.10 -6.17
C ASP A 184 -13.29 -13.22 -5.78
N THR A 185 -12.73 -14.29 -5.21
CA THR A 185 -13.47 -15.43 -4.65
C THR A 185 -13.35 -15.54 -3.14
N ARG A 186 -12.86 -14.50 -2.46
CA ARG A 186 -12.70 -14.49 -1.01
C ARG A 186 -14.04 -14.67 -0.31
N ASP A 187 -14.04 -15.45 0.76
CA ASP A 187 -15.23 -15.67 1.61
C ASP A 187 -15.62 -14.40 2.40
N ASN A 188 -14.65 -13.57 2.73
CA ASN A 188 -14.85 -12.29 3.42
C ASN A 188 -13.81 -11.25 2.93
N VAL A 189 -14.23 -10.00 2.79
CA VAL A 189 -13.34 -8.93 2.29
C VAL A 189 -12.40 -8.42 3.39
N PHE A 190 -12.86 -8.40 4.66
CA PHE A 190 -12.14 -7.81 5.79
C PHE A 190 -11.21 -8.81 6.48
N TYR A 191 -11.64 -10.07 6.60
CA TYR A 191 -10.86 -11.18 7.17
C TYR A 191 -11.07 -12.44 6.34
N PRO A 192 -10.44 -12.53 5.19
CA PRO A 192 -10.56 -13.72 4.36
C PRO A 192 -9.88 -14.92 5.00
N THR A 193 -10.57 -16.07 4.94
CA THR A 193 -10.05 -17.35 5.42
C THR A 193 -9.80 -18.33 4.28
N ARG A 194 -10.45 -18.11 3.13
CA ARG A 194 -10.28 -18.92 1.91
C ARG A 194 -10.58 -18.12 0.67
N GLY A 195 -10.03 -18.56 -0.44
CA GLY A 195 -10.28 -17.99 -1.76
C GLY A 195 -9.08 -17.22 -2.30
N TRP A 196 -9.30 -16.57 -3.42
CA TRP A 196 -8.32 -15.84 -4.18
C TRP A 196 -8.75 -14.38 -4.36
N PHE A 197 -7.79 -13.51 -4.38
CA PHE A 197 -7.93 -12.16 -4.89
C PHE A 197 -6.78 -11.90 -5.86
N PHE A 198 -7.12 -11.49 -7.06
CA PHE A 198 -6.16 -11.08 -8.07
C PHE A 198 -6.60 -9.73 -8.63
N LYS A 199 -5.70 -8.78 -8.69
CA LYS A 199 -5.92 -7.46 -9.25
C LYS A 199 -4.73 -7.07 -10.10
N VAL A 200 -5.00 -6.69 -11.33
CA VAL A 200 -4.00 -6.11 -12.23
C VAL A 200 -4.51 -4.78 -12.76
N SER A 201 -3.61 -3.85 -12.98
CA SER A 201 -3.91 -2.59 -13.64
C SER A 201 -2.81 -2.21 -14.60
N ALA A 202 -3.22 -1.53 -15.67
CA ALA A 202 -2.33 -0.93 -16.64
C ALA A 202 -2.85 0.45 -16.99
N ALA A 203 -1.99 1.47 -16.95
CA ALA A 203 -2.34 2.85 -17.27
C ALA A 203 -1.23 3.53 -18.03
N ALA A 204 -1.61 4.46 -18.92
CA ALA A 204 -0.71 5.43 -19.49
C ALA A 204 -0.76 6.69 -18.64
N ALA A 205 0.39 7.13 -18.16
CA ALA A 205 0.55 8.31 -17.32
C ALA A 205 1.25 9.41 -18.10
N TRP A 206 0.62 10.56 -18.13
CA TRP A 206 1.23 11.79 -18.59
C TRP A 206 1.84 12.51 -17.39
N THR A 207 3.11 12.89 -17.49
CA THR A 207 3.83 13.61 -16.43
C THR A 207 4.23 14.99 -16.93
N SER A 208 3.79 16.06 -16.22
CA SER A 208 4.31 17.40 -16.47
C SER A 208 5.79 17.42 -16.11
N ARG A 209 6.58 18.01 -16.98
CA ARG A 209 8.01 18.18 -16.71
C ARG A 209 8.30 19.62 -16.37
N VAL A 210 9.07 19.77 -15.32
CA VAL A 210 9.47 21.08 -14.83
C VAL A 210 10.86 21.49 -15.31
N ASP A 211 11.71 20.54 -15.70
CA ASP A 211 13.12 20.76 -16.04
C ASP A 211 13.44 20.32 -17.48
N ILE A 212 12.52 20.51 -18.42
CA ILE A 212 12.79 20.14 -19.81
C ILE A 212 13.43 21.30 -20.53
N PRO A 213 14.55 21.09 -21.28
CA PRO A 213 15.01 22.03 -22.28
C PRO A 213 13.87 22.35 -23.27
N GLU A 214 13.77 23.61 -23.69
CA GLU A 214 12.77 24.05 -24.67
C GLU A 214 12.74 23.09 -25.88
N GLY A 215 11.56 22.58 -26.21
CA GLY A 215 11.31 21.71 -27.37
C GLY A 215 11.16 20.22 -27.09
N GLN A 216 11.27 19.73 -25.85
CA GLN A 216 10.96 18.32 -25.53
C GLN A 216 9.50 18.15 -25.08
N GLN A 217 8.87 17.06 -25.53
CA GLN A 217 7.47 16.74 -25.21
C GLN A 217 7.31 16.19 -23.77
N PRO A 218 6.13 16.36 -23.13
CA PRO A 218 5.83 15.65 -21.87
C PRO A 218 5.97 14.14 -22.07
N THR A 219 6.44 13.43 -21.03
CA THR A 219 6.66 12.00 -21.13
C THR A 219 5.37 11.24 -20.85
N ILE A 220 5.16 10.21 -21.63
CA ILE A 220 4.15 9.19 -21.33
C ILE A 220 4.89 8.00 -20.70
N ASN A 221 4.49 7.65 -19.49
CA ASN A 221 4.99 6.51 -18.75
C ASN A 221 3.93 5.41 -18.76
N ALA A 222 4.34 4.15 -18.74
CA ALA A 222 3.44 3.05 -18.50
C ALA A 222 3.48 2.66 -17.02
N LEU A 223 2.32 2.67 -16.36
CA LEU A 223 2.14 2.22 -14.99
C LEU A 223 1.50 0.85 -15.00
N LEU A 224 2.17 -0.15 -14.44
CA LEU A 224 1.67 -1.51 -14.31
C LEU A 224 1.66 -1.90 -12.84
N ALA A 225 0.59 -2.57 -12.39
CA ALA A 225 0.54 -3.11 -11.04
C ALA A 225 -0.17 -4.46 -11.01
N ALA A 226 0.29 -5.33 -10.12
CA ALA A 226 -0.31 -6.62 -9.84
C ALA A 226 -0.36 -6.85 -8.32
N ASP A 227 -1.46 -7.40 -7.83
CA ASP A 227 -1.68 -7.82 -6.45
C ASP A 227 -2.40 -9.17 -6.48
N LEU A 228 -1.68 -10.23 -6.14
CA LEU A 228 -2.18 -11.60 -6.09
C LEU A 228 -2.17 -12.09 -4.66
N ARG A 229 -3.31 -12.55 -4.16
CA ARG A 229 -3.50 -13.04 -2.80
C ARG A 229 -4.21 -14.38 -2.80
N GLN A 230 -3.79 -15.28 -1.94
CA GLN A 230 -4.49 -16.52 -1.68
C GLN A 230 -4.66 -16.73 -0.17
N PHE A 231 -5.79 -17.29 0.19
CA PHE A 231 -6.15 -17.64 1.55
C PHE A 231 -6.55 -19.10 1.59
N VAL A 232 -5.94 -19.85 2.48
CA VAL A 232 -6.15 -21.30 2.63
C VAL A 232 -6.50 -21.59 4.08
N SER A 233 -7.73 -22.08 4.31
CA SER A 233 -8.10 -22.60 5.63
C SER A 233 -7.41 -23.96 5.87
N LEU A 234 -6.72 -24.05 6.98
CA LEU A 234 -6.03 -25.24 7.45
C LEU A 234 -6.77 -25.84 8.68
N PRO A 235 -6.48 -27.08 9.06
CA PRO A 235 -7.00 -27.66 10.30
C PRO A 235 -6.73 -26.76 11.51
N ALA A 236 -7.46 -27.00 12.62
CA ALA A 236 -7.36 -26.23 13.87
C ALA A 236 -7.66 -24.72 13.72
N ASN A 237 -8.51 -24.33 12.75
CA ASN A 237 -8.85 -22.93 12.45
C ASN A 237 -7.65 -22.03 12.10
N LEU A 238 -6.59 -22.65 11.58
CA LEU A 238 -5.46 -21.92 11.03
C LEU A 238 -5.80 -21.38 9.64
N VAL A 239 -5.22 -20.22 9.28
CA VAL A 239 -5.32 -19.66 7.92
C VAL A 239 -3.92 -19.34 7.45
N LEU A 240 -3.53 -19.93 6.32
CA LEU A 240 -2.34 -19.50 5.58
C LEU A 240 -2.77 -18.49 4.54
N ALA A 241 -2.24 -17.29 4.61
CA ALA A 241 -2.43 -16.23 3.64
C ALA A 241 -1.10 -15.87 3.00
N TRP A 242 -1.10 -15.57 1.70
CA TRP A 242 0.07 -15.01 1.04
C TRP A 242 -0.32 -13.98 0.00
N GLN A 243 0.59 -13.06 -0.28
CA GLN A 243 0.44 -11.99 -1.25
C GLN A 243 1.72 -11.86 -2.07
N PHE A 244 1.57 -11.81 -3.38
CA PHE A 244 2.59 -11.29 -4.29
C PHE A 244 2.12 -9.94 -4.82
N LYS A 245 2.97 -8.94 -4.71
CA LYS A 245 2.71 -7.58 -5.18
C LYS A 245 3.84 -7.12 -6.08
N ALA A 246 3.49 -6.57 -7.23
CA ALA A 246 4.44 -5.96 -8.15
C ALA A 246 3.91 -4.60 -8.62
N GLN A 247 4.79 -3.65 -8.79
CA GLN A 247 4.51 -2.34 -9.37
C GLN A 247 5.66 -1.98 -10.30
N MET A 248 5.33 -1.41 -11.44
CA MET A 248 6.31 -1.00 -12.45
C MET A 248 5.92 0.37 -13.00
N MET A 249 6.90 1.23 -13.17
CA MET A 249 6.81 2.49 -13.86
C MET A 249 7.82 2.47 -15.00
N LEU A 250 7.35 2.31 -16.21
CA LEU A 250 8.21 2.25 -17.40
C LEU A 250 8.18 3.60 -18.10
N SER A 251 9.33 4.24 -18.18
CA SER A 251 9.49 5.53 -18.86
C SER A 251 10.33 5.35 -20.12
N GLU A 252 9.91 5.98 -21.20
CA GLU A 252 10.60 5.92 -22.50
C GLU A 252 11.93 6.68 -22.51
N TYR A 253 12.09 7.63 -21.59
CA TYR A 253 13.29 8.45 -21.50
C TYR A 253 14.06 8.24 -20.19
N TYR A 254 15.37 8.37 -20.34
CA TYR A 254 16.35 8.42 -19.25
C TYR A 254 16.21 9.72 -18.44
N ILE A 255 15.05 9.92 -17.82
CA ILE A 255 14.82 11.07 -16.99
C ILE A 255 15.62 10.88 -15.71
N SER A 256 16.17 11.96 -15.19
CA SER A 256 16.76 11.94 -13.87
C SER A 256 15.79 11.30 -12.88
N HIS A 257 16.18 10.20 -12.24
CA HIS A 257 15.41 9.55 -11.18
C HIS A 257 15.08 10.53 -10.05
N LEU A 258 15.83 11.61 -9.93
CA LEU A 258 15.52 12.72 -9.04
C LEU A 258 14.17 13.34 -9.35
N THR A 259 13.87 13.60 -10.64
CA THR A 259 12.61 14.24 -11.05
C THR A 259 11.38 13.36 -10.82
N LEU A 260 11.51 12.04 -10.95
CA LEU A 260 10.40 11.10 -10.81
C LEU A 260 10.37 10.39 -9.44
N TYR A 261 11.30 10.68 -8.56
CA TYR A 261 11.46 9.97 -7.29
C TYR A 261 10.16 9.80 -6.47
N PRO A 262 9.28 10.80 -6.33
CA PRO A 262 8.02 10.63 -5.61
C PRO A 262 7.05 9.62 -6.24
N MET A 263 7.19 9.36 -7.53
CA MET A 263 6.29 8.51 -8.33
C MET A 263 6.77 7.06 -8.40
N LEU A 264 8.08 6.84 -8.19
CA LEU A 264 8.66 5.50 -8.29
C LEU A 264 8.03 4.51 -7.32
N PRO A 265 7.80 3.26 -7.74
CA PRO A 265 7.41 2.16 -6.87
C PRO A 265 8.30 2.04 -5.64
N ARG A 266 7.67 1.72 -4.49
CA ARG A 266 8.35 1.61 -3.20
C ARG A 266 8.08 0.27 -2.54
N LEU A 267 9.10 -0.31 -1.89
CA LEU A 267 9.05 -1.65 -1.33
C LEU A 267 8.39 -1.72 0.05
N GLY A 268 8.76 -0.85 0.97
CA GLY A 268 8.48 -1.02 2.40
C GLY A 268 7.14 -0.48 2.88
N GLY A 269 6.96 -0.54 4.21
CA GLY A 269 5.78 -0.03 4.90
C GLY A 269 4.71 -1.11 5.14
N GLN A 270 3.60 -0.69 5.77
CA GLN A 270 2.51 -1.62 6.12
C GLN A 270 1.78 -2.23 4.92
N ASP A 271 1.74 -1.51 3.79
CA ASP A 271 1.09 -1.92 2.54
C ASP A 271 2.07 -2.56 1.54
N GLY A 272 3.35 -2.59 1.87
CA GLY A 272 4.44 -3.20 1.14
C GLY A 272 5.05 -4.36 1.91
N LEU A 273 6.37 -4.41 1.99
CA LEU A 273 7.09 -5.40 2.79
C LEU A 273 7.21 -4.91 4.24
N ARG A 274 6.44 -5.50 5.16
CA ARG A 274 6.42 -5.11 6.58
C ARG A 274 7.78 -5.31 7.24
N GLY A 275 8.19 -4.33 8.05
CA GLY A 275 9.51 -4.29 8.71
C GLY A 275 10.58 -3.58 7.90
N VAL A 276 10.37 -3.38 6.61
CA VAL A 276 11.23 -2.56 5.75
C VAL A 276 10.70 -1.13 5.72
N ASN A 277 11.60 -0.18 5.79
CA ASN A 277 11.29 1.25 5.73
C ASN A 277 10.59 1.61 4.41
N SER A 278 9.48 2.37 4.48
CA SER A 278 8.62 2.65 3.33
C SER A 278 9.25 3.56 2.27
N ASP A 279 10.23 4.38 2.66
CA ASP A 279 10.86 5.36 1.78
C ASP A 279 12.29 5.00 1.38
N MET A 280 12.83 3.89 1.91
CA MET A 280 14.24 3.54 1.75
C MET A 280 14.56 2.91 0.38
N PHE A 281 13.65 2.10 -0.17
CA PHE A 281 13.89 1.39 -1.41
C PHE A 281 12.83 1.77 -2.45
N ARG A 282 13.29 2.45 -3.49
CA ARG A 282 12.48 2.90 -4.64
C ARG A 282 13.24 2.69 -5.92
N ASP A 283 12.56 2.21 -6.94
CA ASP A 283 13.05 2.13 -8.30
C ASP A 283 11.90 1.92 -9.29
N ASP A 284 12.20 1.76 -10.57
CA ASP A 284 11.24 1.55 -11.66
C ASP A 284 10.33 0.35 -11.42
N ILE A 285 10.86 -0.71 -10.82
CA ILE A 285 10.14 -1.95 -10.54
C ILE A 285 10.26 -2.29 -9.05
N MET A 286 9.14 -2.65 -8.45
CA MET A 286 9.08 -3.20 -7.11
C MET A 286 8.38 -4.56 -7.15
N MET A 287 8.94 -5.55 -6.46
CA MET A 287 8.32 -6.86 -6.25
C MET A 287 8.44 -7.27 -4.79
N ALA A 288 7.35 -7.80 -4.23
CA ALA A 288 7.32 -8.32 -2.87
C ALA A 288 6.43 -9.55 -2.78
N LEU A 289 6.89 -10.57 -2.07
CA LEU A 289 6.12 -11.75 -1.68
C LEU A 289 6.07 -11.81 -0.15
N GLN A 290 4.89 -11.91 0.42
CA GLN A 290 4.68 -12.06 1.85
C GLN A 290 3.78 -13.25 2.15
N ALA A 291 4.03 -13.92 3.27
CA ALA A 291 3.16 -14.97 3.80
C ALA A 291 2.86 -14.72 5.27
N GLU A 292 1.67 -15.12 5.70
CA GLU A 292 1.17 -14.94 7.06
C GLU A 292 0.40 -16.19 7.48
N LEU A 293 0.77 -16.78 8.61
CA LEU A 293 0.02 -17.83 9.28
C LEU A 293 -0.78 -17.21 10.43
N ARG A 294 -2.11 -17.27 10.32
CA ARG A 294 -3.06 -16.78 11.32
C ARG A 294 -3.58 -17.93 12.15
N PHE A 295 -3.68 -17.73 13.45
CA PHE A 295 -4.13 -18.76 14.40
C PHE A 295 -5.03 -18.16 15.50
N PRO A 296 -6.00 -18.93 16.01
CA PRO A 296 -6.82 -18.50 17.14
C PRO A 296 -5.99 -18.44 18.42
N ILE A 297 -6.20 -17.42 19.25
CA ILE A 297 -5.62 -17.34 20.59
C ILE A 297 -6.74 -17.58 21.61
N TRP A 298 -7.69 -16.66 21.65
CA TRP A 298 -8.80 -16.74 22.62
C TRP A 298 -9.92 -15.79 22.20
N SER A 299 -11.17 -16.28 22.19
CA SER A 299 -12.36 -15.48 21.91
C SER A 299 -12.28 -14.74 20.55
N ILE A 300 -12.23 -13.41 20.59
CA ILE A 300 -12.09 -12.53 19.41
C ILE A 300 -10.64 -12.30 19.00
N PHE A 301 -9.69 -12.74 19.81
CA PHE A 301 -8.27 -12.53 19.57
C PHE A 301 -7.65 -13.62 18.72
N ARG A 302 -6.84 -13.22 17.77
CA ARG A 302 -6.08 -14.09 16.87
C ARG A 302 -4.65 -13.61 16.79
N GLY A 303 -3.73 -14.55 16.67
CA GLY A 303 -2.33 -14.29 16.43
C GLY A 303 -2.00 -14.40 14.94
N ALA A 304 -0.88 -13.79 14.56
CA ALA A 304 -0.28 -14.00 13.26
C ALA A 304 1.23 -14.00 13.38
N VAL A 305 1.89 -14.85 12.59
CA VAL A 305 3.32 -14.77 12.29
C VAL A 305 3.47 -14.58 10.80
N PHE A 306 4.39 -13.73 10.40
CA PHE A 306 4.56 -13.40 8.99
C PHE A 306 6.02 -13.21 8.61
N ALA A 307 6.31 -13.50 7.36
CA ALA A 307 7.57 -13.19 6.72
C ALA A 307 7.33 -12.81 5.27
N GLY A 308 8.26 -12.08 4.70
CA GLY A 308 8.22 -11.71 3.30
C GLY A 308 9.60 -11.35 2.78
N VAL A 309 9.69 -11.32 1.47
CA VAL A 309 10.91 -10.99 0.72
C VAL A 309 10.53 -10.09 -0.45
N GLY A 310 11.38 -9.16 -0.77
CA GLY A 310 11.16 -8.26 -1.90
C GLY A 310 12.38 -7.44 -2.23
N ASP A 311 12.31 -6.78 -3.37
CA ASP A 311 13.32 -5.84 -3.83
C ASP A 311 12.76 -4.83 -4.84
N VAL A 312 13.61 -3.87 -5.18
CA VAL A 312 13.39 -2.92 -6.26
C VAL A 312 14.46 -3.08 -7.33
N TYR A 313 14.11 -2.76 -8.58
CA TYR A 313 14.97 -3.00 -9.73
C TYR A 313 14.87 -1.83 -10.70
N ASP A 314 16.01 -1.51 -11.31
CA ASP A 314 16.09 -0.63 -12.48
C ASP A 314 15.62 -1.41 -13.72
N TYR A 315 14.73 -0.85 -14.50
CA TYR A 315 14.22 -1.43 -15.74
C TYR A 315 15.31 -1.63 -16.82
N HIS A 316 16.28 -0.72 -16.89
CA HIS A 316 17.32 -0.75 -17.90
C HIS A 316 18.52 -1.62 -17.49
N ASN A 317 18.75 -1.79 -16.18
CA ASN A 317 19.87 -2.54 -15.62
C ASN A 317 19.39 -3.56 -14.59
N TRP A 318 18.74 -4.62 -15.05
CA TRP A 318 18.28 -5.67 -14.18
C TRP A 318 19.43 -6.39 -13.49
N HIS A 319 19.50 -6.29 -12.18
CA HIS A 319 20.47 -6.99 -11.36
C HIS A 319 19.78 -7.73 -10.23
N TRP A 320 20.20 -8.96 -9.98
CA TRP A 320 19.80 -9.67 -8.78
C TRP A 320 20.48 -9.04 -7.57
N ALA A 321 19.75 -8.23 -6.83
CA ALA A 321 20.22 -7.64 -5.59
C ALA A 321 20.07 -8.62 -4.42
N VAL A 322 20.67 -8.26 -3.28
CA VAL A 322 20.42 -8.98 -2.01
C VAL A 322 18.98 -8.67 -1.57
N PRO A 323 18.10 -9.68 -1.53
CA PRO A 323 16.69 -9.44 -1.24
C PRO A 323 16.51 -8.90 0.19
N LYS A 324 15.59 -7.94 0.34
CA LYS A 324 15.16 -7.43 1.62
C LYS A 324 14.15 -8.40 2.19
N VAL A 325 14.36 -8.80 3.44
CA VAL A 325 13.49 -9.72 4.16
C VAL A 325 12.86 -8.97 5.32
N GLY A 326 11.53 -9.04 5.42
CA GLY A 326 10.77 -8.53 6.55
C GLY A 326 10.06 -9.68 7.25
N TYR A 327 10.00 -9.67 8.59
CA TYR A 327 9.33 -10.69 9.38
C TYR A 327 8.80 -10.11 10.68
N GLY A 328 7.84 -10.79 11.27
CA GLY A 328 7.24 -10.31 12.50
C GLY A 328 6.09 -11.15 13.03
N VAL A 329 5.49 -10.61 14.06
CA VAL A 329 4.34 -11.20 14.73
C VAL A 329 3.27 -10.14 14.93
N GLY A 330 2.02 -10.56 15.10
CA GLY A 330 0.95 -9.62 15.35
C GLY A 330 -0.25 -10.24 16.03
N ILE A 331 -1.09 -9.35 16.57
CA ILE A 331 -2.37 -9.69 17.19
C ILE A 331 -3.48 -9.00 16.42
N ARG A 332 -4.61 -9.70 16.29
CA ARG A 332 -5.85 -9.21 15.67
C ARG A 332 -6.96 -9.34 16.70
N ALA A 333 -7.81 -8.32 16.78
CA ALA A 333 -9.03 -8.35 17.58
C ALA A 333 -10.24 -8.06 16.67
N ALA A 334 -11.13 -9.01 16.53
CA ALA A 334 -12.36 -8.80 15.76
C ALA A 334 -13.27 -7.82 16.51
N ILE A 335 -13.74 -6.76 15.83
CA ILE A 335 -14.48 -5.67 16.46
C ILE A 335 -15.94 -5.58 16.03
N ASN A 336 -16.32 -6.30 14.97
CA ASN A 336 -17.72 -6.36 14.52
C ASN A 336 -18.06 -7.67 13.83
N LYS A 337 -19.37 -7.88 13.57
CA LYS A 337 -19.88 -9.07 12.88
C LYS A 337 -19.41 -9.20 11.42
N ALA A 338 -18.99 -8.12 10.79
CA ALA A 338 -18.39 -8.14 9.45
C ALA A 338 -16.93 -8.64 9.45
N LYS A 339 -16.39 -8.97 10.63
CA LYS A 339 -15.02 -9.43 10.86
C LYS A 339 -13.96 -8.35 10.56
N VAL A 340 -14.29 -7.09 10.74
CA VAL A 340 -13.29 -6.03 10.77
C VAL A 340 -12.43 -6.23 12.00
N ASN A 341 -11.10 -6.16 11.83
CA ASN A 341 -10.14 -6.37 12.90
C ASN A 341 -9.36 -5.09 13.19
N ILE A 342 -9.06 -4.86 14.47
CA ILE A 342 -7.91 -4.05 14.85
C ILE A 342 -6.70 -4.97 14.82
N ARG A 343 -5.66 -4.56 14.13
CA ARG A 343 -4.40 -5.26 13.97
C ARG A 343 -3.28 -4.48 14.64
N PHE A 344 -2.48 -5.20 15.43
CA PHE A 344 -1.20 -4.69 15.94
C PHE A 344 -0.09 -5.63 15.50
N ASP A 345 0.86 -5.13 14.71
CA ASP A 345 2.01 -5.88 14.22
C ASP A 345 3.31 -5.28 14.76
N VAL A 346 4.25 -6.15 15.09
CA VAL A 346 5.65 -5.84 15.37
C VAL A 346 6.48 -6.53 14.29
N ALA A 347 7.24 -5.76 13.56
CA ALA A 347 8.01 -6.25 12.42
C ALA A 347 9.47 -5.80 12.48
N ARG A 348 10.33 -6.59 11.85
CA ARG A 348 11.75 -6.33 11.68
C ARG A 348 12.19 -6.70 10.28
N SER A 349 13.29 -6.09 9.81
CA SER A 349 13.92 -6.46 8.53
C SER A 349 15.38 -6.90 8.73
N ASN A 350 15.93 -7.54 7.69
CA ASN A 350 17.36 -7.86 7.58
C ASN A 350 18.21 -6.67 7.11
N VAL A 351 17.59 -5.52 6.82
CA VAL A 351 18.31 -4.33 6.42
C VAL A 351 19.21 -3.89 7.56
N ASP A 352 20.51 -3.76 7.27
CA ASP A 352 21.51 -3.45 8.29
C ASP A 352 21.25 -2.08 8.94
N PRO A 353 21.05 -2.03 10.27
CA PRO A 353 20.84 -0.77 10.99
C PRO A 353 22.02 0.22 10.84
N ARG A 354 23.21 -0.27 10.50
CA ARG A 354 24.38 0.57 10.23
C ARG A 354 24.22 1.46 9.00
N TRP A 355 23.27 1.11 8.14
CA TRP A 355 22.97 1.94 6.97
C TRP A 355 22.29 3.24 7.34
N ASN A 356 21.82 3.46 8.58
CA ASN A 356 21.23 4.76 8.95
C ASN A 356 20.96 5.01 10.43
N ASN A 357 21.55 4.34 11.40
CA ASN A 357 21.10 4.40 12.79
C ASN A 357 19.59 4.12 12.97
N ILE A 358 18.97 3.44 12.02
CA ILE A 358 17.56 3.15 12.02
C ILE A 358 17.30 1.96 12.95
N GLN A 359 16.38 2.13 13.87
CA GLN A 359 15.95 1.02 14.72
C GLN A 359 15.36 -0.08 13.86
N ALA A 360 15.74 -1.32 14.15
CA ALA A 360 15.36 -2.48 13.37
C ALA A 360 13.89 -2.89 13.52
N TYR A 361 13.07 -2.18 14.30
CA TYR A 361 11.68 -2.55 14.58
C TYR A 361 10.70 -1.50 14.07
N SER A 362 9.60 -1.98 13.50
CA SER A 362 8.45 -1.18 13.11
C SER A 362 7.19 -1.70 13.82
N PHE A 363 6.32 -0.79 14.24
CA PHE A 363 5.07 -1.09 14.92
C PHE A 363 3.92 -0.53 14.10
N TYR A 364 2.89 -1.33 13.85
CA TYR A 364 1.73 -0.94 13.06
C TYR A 364 0.44 -1.23 13.83
N LEU A 365 -0.35 -0.20 14.12
CA LEU A 365 -1.69 -0.34 14.67
C LEU A 365 -2.71 0.16 13.65
N THR A 366 -3.52 -0.73 13.11
CA THR A 366 -4.44 -0.43 12.01
C THR A 366 -5.77 -1.17 12.17
N ALA A 367 -6.78 -0.71 11.46
CA ALA A 367 -8.13 -1.28 11.48
C ALA A 367 -8.43 -2.21 10.30
N THR A 368 -7.42 -2.72 9.61
CA THR A 368 -7.59 -3.63 8.47
C THR A 368 -6.52 -4.71 8.49
N GLU A 369 -6.76 -5.81 7.78
CA GLU A 369 -5.71 -6.80 7.55
C GLU A 369 -4.59 -6.27 6.66
N ALA A 370 -3.44 -6.95 6.69
CA ALA A 370 -2.28 -6.57 5.91
C ALA A 370 -2.53 -6.78 4.40
N PHE A 371 -3.29 -7.82 4.07
CA PHE A 371 -3.68 -8.17 2.72
C PHE A 371 -4.88 -9.14 2.71
#